data_250fcd3822a8fef1537ada44bf225cd2
#
_entry.id   250fcd3822a8fef1537ada44bf225cd2
#
_cell.length_a   1.000
_cell.length_b   1.000
_cell.length_c   1.000
_cell.angle_alpha   90.00
_cell.angle_beta   90.00
_cell.angle_gamma   90.00
#
_symmetry.space_group_name_H-M   'P 1'
#
loop_
_entity.id
_entity.type
_entity.pdbx_description
1 polymer ?
#
loop_
_entity_poly.entity_id
_entity_poly.type
_entity_poly.pdbx_seq_one_letter_code
_entity_poly.pdbx_strand_id
1 'polypeptide(L)' 'MAFNAADLRMVDDHIVQGEHHVTRQEELIAWLKERGHPTEAAEQLLADFQATLRQHRAHRQLMTDDNDADPFRPMPRV' A
#
# COMPACT_ATOMS: atom_id res chain seq x y z
N MET A 1 9.26 19.47 6.82
CA MET A 1 10.53 18.89 6.34
C MET A 1 10.26 18.00 5.14
N ALA A 2 10.98 18.23 4.06
CA ALA A 2 10.77 17.44 2.83
C ALA A 2 11.50 16.11 2.93
N PHE A 3 10.90 15.07 2.39
CA PHE A 3 11.51 13.75 2.28
C PHE A 3 12.39 13.70 1.04
N ASN A 4 13.48 12.95 1.10
CA ASN A 4 14.38 12.82 -0.04
C ASN A 4 13.91 11.68 -0.99
N ALA A 5 14.56 11.58 -2.15
CA ALA A 5 14.21 10.59 -3.15
C ALA A 5 14.40 9.16 -2.67
N ALA A 6 15.37 8.92 -1.78
CA ALA A 6 15.61 7.58 -1.23
C ALA A 6 14.47 7.16 -0.32
N ASP A 7 13.93 8.08 0.48
CA ASP A 7 12.77 7.81 1.32
C ASP A 7 11.54 7.46 0.49
N LEU A 8 11.30 8.23 -0.57
CA LEU A 8 10.18 7.96 -1.48
C LEU A 8 10.31 6.61 -2.16
N ARG A 9 11.52 6.25 -2.61
CA ARG A 9 11.75 4.94 -3.22
C ARG A 9 11.48 3.81 -2.25
N MET A 10 11.89 3.95 -0.99
CA MET A 10 11.65 2.93 0.02
C MET A 10 10.14 2.71 0.21
N VAL A 11 9.38 3.79 0.29
CA VAL A 11 7.93 3.70 0.44
C VAL A 11 7.29 3.10 -0.80
N ASP A 12 7.74 3.49 -2.00
CA ASP A 12 7.24 2.91 -3.25
C ASP A 12 7.53 1.41 -3.33
N ASP A 13 8.72 0.98 -2.90
CA ASP A 13 9.05 -0.45 -2.84
C ASP A 13 8.14 -1.20 -1.88
N HIS A 14 7.83 -0.62 -0.73
CA HIS A 14 6.88 -1.22 0.22
C HIS A 14 5.49 -1.34 -0.38
N ILE A 15 5.06 -0.36 -1.16
CA ILE A 15 3.75 -0.41 -1.85
C ILE A 15 3.73 -1.54 -2.87
N VAL A 16 4.77 -1.65 -3.69
CA VAL A 16 4.87 -2.72 -4.69
C VAL A 16 4.86 -4.08 -4.02
N GLN A 17 5.63 -4.26 -2.96
CA GLN A 17 5.63 -5.51 -2.20
C GLN A 17 4.27 -5.80 -1.59
N GLY A 18 3.60 -4.78 -1.06
CA GLY A 18 2.25 -4.92 -0.51
C GLY A 18 1.24 -5.34 -1.55
N GLU A 19 1.32 -4.79 -2.74
CA GLU A 19 0.46 -5.20 -3.86
C GLU A 19 0.69 -6.65 -4.25
N HIS A 20 1.94 -7.10 -4.28
CA HIS A 20 2.27 -8.50 -4.52
C HIS A 20 1.70 -9.41 -3.44
N HIS A 21 1.82 -9.03 -2.17
CA HIS A 21 1.28 -9.83 -1.08
C HIS A 21 -0.23 -9.97 -1.19
N VAL A 22 -0.93 -8.89 -1.52
CA VAL A 22 -2.38 -8.92 -1.71
C VAL A 22 -2.74 -9.85 -2.87
N THR A 23 -2.09 -9.73 -4.01
CA THR A 23 -2.38 -10.56 -5.18
C THR A 23 -2.15 -12.04 -4.88
N ARG A 24 -1.03 -12.37 -4.27
CA ARG A 24 -0.71 -13.78 -3.96
C ARG A 24 -1.69 -14.34 -2.93
N GLN A 25 -2.11 -13.54 -1.99
CA GLN A 25 -3.07 -13.97 -0.99
C GLN A 25 -4.44 -14.21 -1.60
N GLU A 26 -4.86 -13.37 -2.54
CA GLU A 26 -6.10 -13.57 -3.27
C GLU A 26 -6.06 -14.87 -4.09
N GLU A 27 -4.94 -15.15 -4.72
CA GLU A 27 -4.73 -16.39 -5.47
C GLU A 27 -4.79 -17.60 -4.55
N LEU A 28 -4.19 -17.53 -3.37
CA LEU A 28 -4.24 -18.59 -2.39
C LEU A 28 -5.67 -18.87 -1.94
N ILE A 29 -6.44 -17.81 -1.68
CA ILE A 29 -7.83 -17.96 -1.26
C ILE A 29 -8.65 -18.65 -2.36
N ALA A 30 -8.46 -18.25 -3.62
CA ALA A 30 -9.14 -18.88 -4.74
C ALA A 30 -8.77 -20.36 -4.84
N TRP A 31 -7.50 -20.70 -4.67
CA TRP A 31 -7.02 -22.08 -4.69
C TRP A 31 -7.65 -22.90 -3.56
N LEU A 32 -7.72 -22.34 -2.36
CA LEU A 32 -8.35 -23.02 -1.22
C LEU A 32 -9.82 -23.28 -1.46
N LYS A 33 -10.53 -22.29 -2.00
CA LYS A 33 -11.95 -22.42 -2.30
C LYS A 33 -12.23 -23.52 -3.33
N GLU A 34 -11.41 -23.59 -4.37
CA GLU A 34 -11.55 -24.62 -5.39
C GLU A 34 -11.41 -26.03 -4.82
N ARG A 35 -10.62 -26.18 -3.74
CA ARG A 35 -10.39 -27.47 -3.11
C ARG A 35 -11.26 -27.73 -1.89
N GLY A 36 -12.19 -26.82 -1.60
CA GLY A 36 -13.10 -26.97 -0.47
C GLY A 36 -12.44 -26.82 0.88
N HIS A 37 -11.28 -26.16 0.95
CA HIS A 37 -10.60 -25.90 2.21
C HIS A 37 -11.15 -24.65 2.88
N PRO A 38 -11.06 -24.57 4.22
CA PRO A 38 -11.43 -23.34 4.93
C PRO A 38 -10.56 -22.16 4.52
N THR A 39 -11.15 -20.98 4.44
CA THR A 39 -10.46 -19.77 3.97
C THR A 39 -10.40 -18.65 5.01
N GLU A 40 -10.96 -18.85 6.20
CA GLU A 40 -11.10 -17.78 7.19
C GLU A 40 -9.76 -17.17 7.58
N ALA A 41 -8.78 -17.99 7.88
CA ALA A 41 -7.45 -17.51 8.26
C ALA A 41 -6.76 -16.79 7.10
N ALA A 42 -6.92 -17.32 5.89
CA ALA A 42 -6.34 -16.70 4.71
C ALA A 42 -7.01 -15.37 4.39
N GLU A 43 -8.32 -15.27 4.59
CA GLU A 43 -9.06 -14.02 4.38
C GLU A 43 -8.69 -12.97 5.44
N GLN A 44 -8.46 -13.39 6.68
CA GLN A 44 -7.99 -12.49 7.72
C GLN A 44 -6.62 -11.92 7.36
N LEU A 45 -5.73 -12.75 6.88
CA LEU A 45 -4.40 -12.30 6.47
C LEU A 45 -4.48 -11.35 5.28
N LEU A 46 -5.40 -11.60 4.34
CA LEU A 46 -5.63 -10.67 3.24
C LEU A 46 -6.06 -9.30 3.76
N ALA A 47 -6.97 -9.27 4.72
CA ALA A 47 -7.42 -8.02 5.32
C ALA A 47 -6.24 -7.26 5.97
N ASP A 48 -5.34 -7.98 6.64
CA ASP A 48 -4.16 -7.39 7.25
C ASP A 48 -3.21 -6.82 6.21
N PHE A 49 -2.98 -7.54 5.11
CA PHE A 49 -2.15 -7.04 4.00
C PHE A 49 -2.76 -5.79 3.37
N GLN A 50 -4.07 -5.79 3.17
CA GLN A 50 -4.77 -4.63 2.61
C GLN A 50 -4.67 -3.42 3.52
N ALA A 51 -4.80 -3.63 4.83
CA ALA A 51 -4.67 -2.54 5.81
C ALA A 51 -3.26 -1.94 5.80
N THR A 52 -2.25 -2.80 5.78
CA THR A 52 -0.85 -2.36 5.71
C THR A 52 -0.57 -1.59 4.43
N LEU A 53 -1.09 -2.09 3.30
CA LEU A 53 -0.92 -1.41 2.01
C LEU A 53 -1.57 -0.02 2.02
N ARG A 54 -2.75 0.11 2.62
CA ARG A 54 -3.41 1.41 2.77
C ARG A 54 -2.55 2.37 3.60
N GLN A 55 -1.91 1.87 4.66
CA GLN A 55 -1.04 2.68 5.49
C GLN A 55 0.17 3.17 4.70
N HIS A 56 0.78 2.31 3.90
CA HIS A 56 1.92 2.71 3.06
C HIS A 56 1.51 3.75 2.03
N ARG A 57 0.35 3.61 1.42
CA ARG A 57 -0.16 4.57 0.45
C ARG A 57 -0.48 5.91 1.11
N ALA A 58 -1.06 5.89 2.29
CA ALA A 58 -1.34 7.10 3.06
C ALA A 58 -0.04 7.81 3.45
N HIS A 59 0.95 7.05 3.88
CA HIS A 59 2.26 7.59 4.23
C HIS A 59 2.91 8.25 3.01
N ARG A 60 2.87 7.57 1.86
CA ARG A 60 3.41 8.13 0.61
C ARG A 60 2.71 9.43 0.25
N GLN A 61 1.40 9.49 0.41
CA GLN A 61 0.62 10.70 0.12
C GLN A 61 1.07 11.85 1.00
N LEU A 62 1.30 11.61 2.29
CA LEU A 62 1.80 12.62 3.20
C LEU A 62 3.21 13.09 2.80
N MET A 63 4.06 12.19 2.37
CA MET A 63 5.42 12.53 1.91
C MET A 63 5.38 13.41 0.68
N THR A 64 4.53 13.09 -0.29
CA THR A 64 4.41 13.90 -1.51
C THR A 64 3.74 15.23 -1.24
N ASP A 65 2.74 15.27 -0.36
CA ASP A 65 2.10 16.51 0.03
C ASP A 65 3.09 17.44 0.72
N ASP A 66 3.92 16.89 1.60
CA ASP A 66 4.96 17.65 2.30
C ASP A 66 5.97 18.23 1.30
N ASN A 67 6.39 17.43 0.32
CA ASN A 67 7.30 17.88 -0.72
C ASN A 67 6.66 18.92 -1.63
N ASP A 68 5.35 18.85 -1.82
CA ASP A 68 4.59 19.78 -2.64
C ASP A 68 4.22 21.07 -1.89
N ALA A 69 4.45 21.12 -0.62
CA ALA A 69 4.14 22.29 0.23
C ALA A 69 5.18 23.39 0.10
N ASP A 70 5.64 23.69 -1.10
CA ASP A 70 6.55 24.77 -1.38
C ASP A 70 5.78 26.09 -1.31
N PRO A 71 6.20 27.06 -0.49
CA PRO A 71 5.49 28.34 -0.38
C PRO A 71 5.46 29.14 -1.68
N PHE A 72 6.35 28.80 -2.61
CA PHE A 72 6.40 29.50 -3.91
C PHE A 72 5.62 28.79 -4.99
N ARG A 73 4.99 27.68 -4.69
CA ARG A 73 4.15 26.95 -5.63
C ARG A 73 2.70 27.39 -5.50
N PRO A 74 1.99 27.58 -6.62
CA PRO A 74 0.55 27.81 -6.53
C PRO A 74 -0.14 26.62 -5.89
N MET A 75 -1.09 26.91 -5.02
CA MET A 75 -1.90 25.84 -4.41
C MET A 75 -2.71 25.15 -5.50
N PRO A 76 -2.80 23.79 -5.46
CA PRO A 76 -3.69 23.10 -6.40
C PRO A 76 -5.12 23.57 -6.19
N ARG A 77 -5.80 23.77 -7.28
CA ARG A 77 -7.21 24.12 -7.24
C ARG A 77 -8.06 22.90 -7.02
N VAL A 78 -9.01 23.06 -6.16
CA VAL A 78 -9.94 21.98 -5.89
C VAL A 78 -11.16 22.14 -6.77
#